data_44ea3b1b6440e8bc13e51e07e6722cf9
#
_entry.id   44ea3b1b6440e8bc13e51e07e6722cf9
#
_cell.length_a   1.000
_cell.length_b   1.000
_cell.length_c   1.000
_cell.angle_alpha   90.00
_cell.angle_beta   90.00
_cell.angle_gamma   90.00
#
_symmetry.space_group_name_H-M   'P 1'
#
loop_
_entity.id
_entity.type
_entity.pdbx_description
1 polymer ?
#
loop_
_entity_poly.entity_id
_entity_poly.type
_entity_poly.pdbx_seq_one_letter_code
_entity_poly.pdbx_strand_id
1 'polypeptide(L)'
;MKNSIYVRRAKAEDLPAVNKLLYQVEDLHRIGRPDLFKPGEKKYTDSQLLEIFSDDSRPVFVAAQRCVTEGACSESLSGQKSVEGAEERVLGYVFCIVQETAGAKCIFDHKTLYIDDLCVDESARGKGVGKILYDCALGFAKSTGCHNVTLHVWDKNPGARAFYQKMGMGVQQTTMEVIL
;
A
#
# COMPACT_ATOMS: atom_id res chain seq x y z
N MET A 1 3.66 -7.53 -26.10
CA MET A 1 3.04 -6.33 -25.47
C MET A 1 3.60 -6.17 -24.07
N LYS A 2 3.99 -4.95 -23.62
CA LYS A 2 4.57 -4.75 -22.29
C LYS A 2 3.48 -4.88 -21.23
N ASN A 3 3.61 -5.82 -20.30
CA ASN A 3 2.81 -5.88 -19.08
C ASN A 3 3.02 -4.56 -18.29
N SER A 4 2.13 -3.60 -18.41
CA SER A 4 2.27 -2.31 -17.71
C SER A 4 1.73 -2.45 -16.29
N ILE A 5 2.54 -2.06 -15.30
CA ILE A 5 2.11 -1.90 -13.92
C ILE A 5 1.50 -0.50 -13.80
N TYR A 6 0.34 -0.40 -13.17
CA TYR A 6 -0.34 0.86 -12.89
C TYR A 6 -0.92 0.86 -11.47
N VAL A 7 -1.21 2.05 -10.95
CA VAL A 7 -1.77 2.21 -9.60
C VAL A 7 -3.18 2.77 -9.70
N ARG A 8 -4.09 2.24 -8.89
CA ARG A 8 -5.47 2.70 -8.74
C ARG A 8 -5.95 2.55 -7.30
N ARG A 9 -7.07 3.18 -6.96
CA ARG A 9 -7.74 2.92 -5.68
C ARG A 9 -8.10 1.44 -5.56
N ALA A 10 -7.96 0.91 -4.35
CA ALA A 10 -8.43 -0.44 -4.03
C ALA A 10 -9.96 -0.49 -4.15
N LYS A 11 -10.48 -1.66 -4.49
CA LYS A 11 -11.90 -1.97 -4.63
C LYS A 11 -12.19 -3.31 -3.98
N ALA A 12 -13.48 -3.63 -3.79
CA ALA A 12 -13.90 -4.84 -3.06
C ALA A 12 -13.30 -6.13 -3.65
N GLU A 13 -13.15 -6.19 -4.98
CA GLU A 13 -12.59 -7.34 -5.69
C GLU A 13 -11.10 -7.58 -5.37
N ASP A 14 -10.39 -6.57 -4.84
CA ASP A 14 -8.99 -6.71 -4.44
C ASP A 14 -8.82 -7.40 -3.07
N LEU A 15 -9.90 -7.59 -2.32
CA LEU A 15 -9.87 -8.11 -0.97
C LEU A 15 -9.04 -9.40 -0.81
N PRO A 16 -9.18 -10.44 -1.67
CA PRO A 16 -8.39 -11.66 -1.53
C PRO A 16 -6.87 -11.42 -1.72
N ALA A 17 -6.50 -10.56 -2.68
CA ALA A 17 -5.12 -10.25 -2.96
C ALA A 17 -4.49 -9.39 -1.86
N VAL A 18 -5.23 -8.39 -1.35
CA VAL A 18 -4.79 -7.55 -0.23
C VAL A 18 -4.62 -8.38 1.04
N ASN A 19 -5.55 -9.30 1.34
CA ASN A 19 -5.43 -10.23 2.46
C ASN A 19 -4.14 -11.05 2.40
N LYS A 20 -3.83 -11.61 1.24
CA LYS A 20 -2.59 -12.38 1.05
C LYS A 20 -1.35 -11.53 1.38
N LEU A 21 -1.33 -10.28 0.96
CA LEU A 21 -0.21 -9.36 1.21
C LEU A 21 -0.14 -8.93 2.69
N LEU A 22 -1.29 -8.74 3.36
CA LEU A 22 -1.34 -8.47 4.79
C LEU A 22 -0.71 -9.59 5.61
N TYR A 23 -0.99 -10.85 5.29
CA TYR A 23 -0.32 -11.98 5.96
C TYR A 23 1.20 -11.98 5.72
N GLN A 24 1.68 -11.62 4.52
CA GLN A 24 3.13 -11.54 4.25
C GLN A 24 3.83 -10.48 5.12
N VAL A 25 3.21 -9.32 5.32
CA VAL A 25 3.81 -8.24 6.12
C VAL A 25 3.72 -8.54 7.62
N GLU A 26 2.62 -9.12 8.08
CA GLU A 26 2.47 -9.51 9.49
C GLU A 26 3.47 -10.61 9.90
N ASP A 27 3.72 -11.57 9.02
CA ASP A 27 4.78 -12.58 9.25
C ASP A 27 6.17 -11.93 9.38
N LEU A 28 6.47 -10.91 8.57
CA LEU A 28 7.73 -10.18 8.69
C LEU A 28 7.84 -9.44 10.03
N HIS A 29 6.77 -8.79 10.47
CA HIS A 29 6.70 -8.12 11.77
C HIS A 29 6.84 -9.10 12.92
N ARG A 30 6.17 -10.24 12.85
CA ARG A 30 6.24 -11.31 13.86
C ARG A 30 7.65 -11.89 14.00
N ILE A 31 8.37 -12.09 12.90
CA ILE A 31 9.77 -12.54 12.93
C ILE A 31 10.65 -11.50 13.66
N GLY A 32 10.41 -10.21 13.42
CA GLY A 32 11.15 -9.11 14.06
C GLY A 32 10.80 -8.87 15.54
N ARG A 33 9.52 -9.06 15.90
CA ARG A 33 8.96 -8.76 17.23
C ARG A 33 7.91 -9.83 17.63
N PRO A 34 8.35 -11.08 17.90
CA PRO A 34 7.44 -12.17 18.27
C PRO A 34 6.75 -11.94 19.62
N ASP A 35 7.26 -11.01 20.42
CA ASP A 35 6.70 -10.54 21.68
C ASP A 35 5.46 -9.64 21.49
N LEU A 36 5.28 -9.02 20.32
CA LEU A 36 4.19 -8.11 20.03
C LEU A 36 3.17 -8.66 19.02
N PHE A 37 3.63 -9.40 18.02
CA PHE A 37 2.79 -9.85 16.91
C PHE A 37 2.34 -11.30 17.06
N LYS A 38 1.01 -11.53 16.99
CA LYS A 38 0.40 -12.85 17.11
C LYS A 38 0.61 -13.65 15.82
N PRO A 39 0.87 -14.96 15.90
CA PRO A 39 0.98 -15.80 14.72
C PRO A 39 -0.38 -16.01 14.02
N GLY A 40 -0.39 -15.97 12.68
CA GLY A 40 -1.58 -16.30 11.89
C GLY A 40 -2.68 -15.24 11.87
N GLU A 41 -2.45 -14.08 12.49
CA GLU A 41 -3.38 -12.95 12.47
C GLU A 41 -3.03 -11.95 11.37
N LYS A 42 -3.98 -11.10 11.00
CA LYS A 42 -3.77 -9.96 10.11
C LYS A 42 -4.30 -8.68 10.74
N LYS A 43 -3.80 -7.55 10.29
CA LYS A 43 -4.10 -6.23 10.88
C LYS A 43 -5.59 -5.88 10.86
N TYR A 44 -6.32 -6.28 9.81
CA TYR A 44 -7.72 -5.93 9.60
C TYR A 44 -8.56 -7.16 9.26
N THR A 45 -9.81 -7.18 9.72
CA THR A 45 -10.82 -8.14 9.25
C THR A 45 -11.28 -7.78 7.83
N ASP A 46 -11.95 -8.70 7.14
CA ASP A 46 -12.48 -8.46 5.80
C ASP A 46 -13.52 -7.32 5.79
N SER A 47 -14.38 -7.26 6.79
CA SER A 47 -15.36 -6.18 6.93
C SER A 47 -14.69 -4.83 7.11
N GLN A 48 -13.65 -4.73 7.95
CA GLN A 48 -12.86 -3.51 8.13
C GLN A 48 -12.16 -3.09 6.85
N LEU A 49 -11.65 -4.05 6.06
CA LEU A 49 -11.01 -3.72 4.78
C LEU A 49 -11.99 -3.12 3.77
N LEU A 50 -13.21 -3.68 3.68
CA LEU A 50 -14.26 -3.14 2.80
C LEU A 50 -14.68 -1.72 3.22
N GLU A 51 -14.79 -1.46 4.52
CA GLU A 51 -15.04 -0.12 5.05
C GLU A 51 -13.90 0.85 4.68
N ILE A 52 -12.64 0.43 4.89
CA ILE A 52 -11.45 1.24 4.57
C ILE A 52 -11.38 1.54 3.06
N PHE A 53 -11.69 0.58 2.19
CA PHE A 53 -11.65 0.81 0.74
C PHE A 53 -12.64 1.89 0.28
N SER A 54 -13.72 2.10 1.03
CA SER A 54 -14.75 3.11 0.78
C SER A 54 -14.50 4.44 1.49
N ASP A 55 -13.47 4.53 2.33
CA ASP A 55 -13.17 5.71 3.15
C ASP A 55 -12.13 6.62 2.45
N ASP A 56 -12.53 7.85 2.10
CA ASP A 56 -11.63 8.81 1.46
C ASP A 56 -10.59 9.42 2.41
N SER A 57 -10.83 9.37 3.73
CA SER A 57 -9.83 9.76 4.73
C SER A 57 -8.74 8.72 4.94
N ARG A 58 -8.99 7.49 4.49
CA ARG A 58 -8.07 6.33 4.60
C ARG A 58 -7.81 5.69 3.23
N PRO A 59 -7.28 6.44 2.25
CA PRO A 59 -7.14 5.94 0.89
C PRO A 59 -6.19 4.75 0.80
N VAL A 60 -6.65 3.69 0.14
CA VAL A 60 -5.84 2.53 -0.20
C VAL A 60 -5.61 2.50 -1.70
N PHE A 61 -4.34 2.35 -2.10
CA PHE A 61 -3.97 2.18 -3.50
C PHE A 61 -3.34 0.81 -3.71
N VAL A 62 -3.63 0.19 -4.85
CA VAL A 62 -3.03 -1.08 -5.28
C VAL A 62 -2.23 -0.87 -6.56
N ALA A 63 -1.06 -1.50 -6.63
CA ALA A 63 -0.33 -1.66 -7.89
C ALA A 63 -0.83 -2.93 -8.58
N ALA A 64 -1.42 -2.77 -9.75
CA ALA A 64 -1.99 -3.86 -10.53
C ALA A 64 -1.26 -4.04 -11.86
N GLN A 65 -1.22 -5.27 -12.34
CA GLN A 65 -0.69 -5.64 -13.65
C GLN A 65 -1.79 -6.36 -14.44
N ARG A 66 -2.02 -5.95 -15.68
CA ARG A 66 -2.89 -6.68 -16.58
C ARG A 66 -2.16 -7.88 -17.16
N CYS A 67 -2.72 -9.06 -16.95
CA CYS A 67 -2.28 -10.29 -17.59
C CYS A 67 -3.11 -10.48 -18.86
N VAL A 68 -2.50 -10.32 -20.03
CA VAL A 68 -3.15 -10.69 -21.28
C VAL A 68 -2.95 -12.21 -21.44
N THR A 69 -4.00 -12.99 -21.24
CA THR A 69 -3.99 -14.41 -21.60
C THR A 69 -3.98 -14.52 -23.12
N GLU A 70 -2.89 -15.00 -23.72
CA GLU A 70 -2.87 -15.44 -25.11
C GLU A 70 -3.77 -16.68 -25.22
N GLY A 71 -5.00 -16.51 -25.74
CA GLY A 71 -5.87 -17.69 -25.94
C GLY A 71 -7.35 -17.41 -26.15
N ALA A 72 -7.86 -16.19 -26.03
CA ALA A 72 -9.26 -15.90 -26.29
C ALA A 72 -9.44 -14.95 -27.49
N CYS A 73 -8.98 -15.38 -28.67
CA CYS A 73 -9.48 -14.83 -29.94
C CYS A 73 -10.65 -15.70 -30.39
N SER A 74 -11.86 -15.43 -29.93
CA SER A 74 -13.06 -15.82 -30.66
C SER A 74 -13.39 -14.67 -31.61
N GLU A 75 -13.21 -14.94 -32.93
CA GLU A 75 -13.68 -14.05 -33.99
C GLU A 75 -15.22 -14.03 -33.98
N SER A 76 -15.81 -12.98 -33.45
CA SER A 76 -17.22 -12.68 -33.70
C SER A 76 -17.35 -11.75 -34.90
N LEU A 77 -18.26 -12.09 -35.79
CA LEU A 77 -18.57 -11.46 -37.09
C LEU A 77 -19.09 -9.99 -37.04
N SER A 78 -18.89 -9.30 -35.92
CA SER A 78 -19.23 -7.88 -35.80
C SER A 78 -18.01 -7.15 -35.21
N GLY A 79 -17.32 -6.40 -36.05
CA GLY A 79 -16.01 -5.75 -35.85
C GLY A 79 -15.79 -4.85 -34.61
N GLN A 80 -16.26 -5.22 -33.44
CA GLN A 80 -15.93 -4.60 -32.16
C GLN A 80 -15.05 -5.58 -31.35
N LYS A 81 -13.76 -5.25 -31.21
CA LYS A 81 -12.83 -5.93 -30.31
C LYS A 81 -13.19 -5.60 -28.85
N SER A 82 -14.07 -6.35 -28.25
CA SER A 82 -14.19 -6.41 -26.81
C SER A 82 -13.07 -7.31 -26.28
N VAL A 83 -12.11 -6.74 -25.55
CA VAL A 83 -11.10 -7.50 -24.80
C VAL A 83 -11.78 -7.94 -23.50
N GLU A 84 -12.63 -8.97 -23.58
CA GLU A 84 -13.16 -9.67 -22.41
C GLU A 84 -12.07 -10.63 -21.91
N GLY A 85 -11.63 -10.45 -20.64
CA GLY A 85 -10.81 -11.42 -19.92
C GLY A 85 -9.39 -11.04 -19.59
N ALA A 86 -9.04 -9.75 -19.48
CA ALA A 86 -7.74 -9.40 -18.88
C ALA A 86 -7.81 -9.56 -17.36
N GLU A 87 -7.27 -10.65 -16.82
CA GLU A 87 -7.10 -10.80 -15.37
C GLU A 87 -6.11 -9.75 -14.84
N GLU A 88 -6.54 -9.01 -13.82
CA GLU A 88 -5.65 -8.12 -13.07
C GLU A 88 -4.99 -8.88 -11.92
N ARG A 89 -3.68 -8.79 -11.83
CA ARG A 89 -2.92 -9.27 -10.68
C ARG A 89 -2.48 -8.09 -9.84
N VAL A 90 -2.88 -8.05 -8.57
CA VAL A 90 -2.36 -7.10 -7.57
C VAL A 90 -0.96 -7.53 -7.16
N LEU A 91 0.00 -6.61 -7.25
CA LEU A 91 1.42 -6.81 -6.96
C LEU A 91 1.85 -6.18 -5.64
N GLY A 92 1.02 -5.30 -5.08
CA GLY A 92 1.30 -4.60 -3.83
C GLY A 92 0.23 -3.58 -3.53
N TYR A 93 0.30 -3.00 -2.33
CA TYR A 93 -0.61 -1.96 -1.87
C TYR A 93 0.13 -0.88 -1.06
N VAL A 94 -0.51 0.26 -0.89
CA VAL A 94 -0.20 1.26 0.12
C VAL A 94 -1.48 1.71 0.80
N PHE A 95 -1.54 1.58 2.13
CA PHE A 95 -2.59 2.12 3.00
C PHE A 95 -2.14 3.48 3.51
N CYS A 96 -3.02 4.47 3.41
CA CYS A 96 -2.76 5.81 3.88
C CYS A 96 -3.88 6.28 4.82
N ILE A 97 -3.55 7.25 5.67
CA ILE A 97 -4.50 7.92 6.56
C ILE A 97 -4.24 9.41 6.47
N VAL A 98 -5.27 10.20 6.15
CA VAL A 98 -5.19 11.66 6.24
C VAL A 98 -5.41 12.06 7.69
N GLN A 99 -4.40 12.63 8.32
CA GLN A 99 -4.43 13.11 9.70
C GLN A 99 -4.45 14.63 9.69
N GLU A 100 -5.32 15.22 10.49
CA GLU A 100 -5.42 16.68 10.64
C GLU A 100 -5.03 17.07 12.07
N THR A 101 -4.10 18.01 12.18
CA THR A 101 -3.75 18.69 13.43
C THR A 101 -4.33 20.09 13.37
N ALA A 102 -5.27 20.41 14.27
CA ALA A 102 -5.92 21.70 14.31
C ALA A 102 -6.12 22.20 15.75
N GLY A 103 -6.04 23.52 15.97
CA GLY A 103 -6.32 24.19 17.23
C GLY A 103 -5.29 23.95 18.34
N ALA A 104 -4.16 23.35 18.08
CA ALA A 104 -3.08 23.20 19.06
C ALA A 104 -2.36 24.55 19.28
N LYS A 105 -2.13 24.95 20.55
CA LYS A 105 -1.55 26.26 20.88
C LYS A 105 -0.10 26.45 20.39
N CYS A 106 0.66 25.37 20.24
CA CYS A 106 2.11 25.41 19.94
C CYS A 106 2.47 24.78 18.59
N ILE A 107 1.51 24.31 17.83
CA ILE A 107 1.72 23.64 16.53
C ILE A 107 0.79 24.31 15.52
N PHE A 108 1.31 24.65 14.36
CA PHE A 108 0.49 25.15 13.24
C PHE A 108 -0.50 24.08 12.76
N ASP A 109 -1.68 24.50 12.39
CA ASP A 109 -2.67 23.63 11.76
C ASP A 109 -2.09 23.07 10.46
N HIS A 110 -2.15 21.77 10.30
CA HIS A 110 -1.63 21.09 9.09
C HIS A 110 -2.28 19.73 8.88
N LYS A 111 -2.18 19.24 7.65
CA LYS A 111 -2.54 17.87 7.27
C LYS A 111 -1.29 17.05 7.04
N THR A 112 -1.31 15.81 7.50
CA THR A 112 -0.26 14.82 7.29
C THR A 112 -0.87 13.62 6.56
N LEU A 113 -0.23 13.13 5.51
CA LEU A 113 -0.55 11.81 5.00
C LEU A 113 0.33 10.79 5.74
N TYR A 114 -0.30 9.96 6.56
CA TYR A 114 0.38 8.86 7.23
C TYR A 114 0.30 7.60 6.36
N ILE A 115 1.45 7.05 5.96
CA ILE A 115 1.51 5.73 5.33
C ILE A 115 1.45 4.70 6.46
N ASP A 116 0.29 4.05 6.57
CA ASP A 116 -0.01 3.08 7.62
C ASP A 116 0.60 1.71 7.33
N ASP A 117 0.65 1.33 6.04
CA ASP A 117 1.29 0.11 5.57
C ASP A 117 1.63 0.20 4.08
N LEU A 118 2.74 -0.41 3.66
CA LEU A 118 3.14 -0.59 2.26
C LEU A 118 3.74 -1.97 2.09
N CYS A 119 3.10 -2.80 1.29
CA CYS A 119 3.56 -4.15 1.00
C CYS A 119 3.66 -4.40 -0.50
N VAL A 120 4.72 -5.11 -0.91
CA VAL A 120 4.92 -5.60 -2.27
C VAL A 120 5.08 -7.11 -2.23
N ASP A 121 4.29 -7.82 -3.03
CA ASP A 121 4.37 -9.27 -3.19
C ASP A 121 5.83 -9.69 -3.44
N GLU A 122 6.29 -10.74 -2.77
CA GLU A 122 7.68 -11.20 -2.83
C GLU A 122 8.15 -11.43 -4.26
N SER A 123 7.30 -12.01 -5.10
CA SER A 123 7.58 -12.28 -6.51
C SER A 123 7.68 -11.00 -7.38
N ALA A 124 7.22 -9.85 -6.87
CA ALA A 124 7.23 -8.56 -7.55
C ALA A 124 8.27 -7.58 -6.98
N ARG A 125 9.01 -7.97 -5.93
CA ARG A 125 10.09 -7.14 -5.37
C ARG A 125 11.21 -6.92 -6.38
N GLY A 126 11.94 -5.82 -6.26
CA GLY A 126 13.02 -5.44 -7.18
C GLY A 126 12.56 -4.89 -8.54
N LYS A 127 11.26 -4.92 -8.84
CA LYS A 127 10.68 -4.45 -10.12
C LYS A 127 10.14 -3.01 -10.08
N GLY A 128 10.45 -2.24 -9.02
CA GLY A 128 10.02 -0.84 -8.89
C GLY A 128 8.60 -0.64 -8.36
N VAL A 129 7.86 -1.71 -8.01
CA VAL A 129 6.47 -1.62 -7.54
C VAL A 129 6.32 -0.74 -6.30
N GLY A 130 7.20 -0.91 -5.31
CA GLY A 130 7.18 -0.08 -4.09
C GLY A 130 7.36 1.41 -4.39
N LYS A 131 8.25 1.74 -5.34
CA LYS A 131 8.45 3.14 -5.76
C LYS A 131 7.18 3.73 -6.38
N ILE A 132 6.52 3.00 -7.27
CA ILE A 132 5.30 3.47 -7.94
C ILE A 132 4.17 3.71 -6.92
N LEU A 133 4.02 2.82 -5.92
CA LEU A 133 3.06 2.98 -4.82
C LEU A 133 3.39 4.19 -3.95
N TYR A 134 4.66 4.37 -3.59
CA TYR A 134 5.12 5.51 -2.82
C TYR A 134 4.92 6.83 -3.57
N ASP A 135 5.28 6.88 -4.85
CA ASP A 135 5.06 8.06 -5.71
C ASP A 135 3.57 8.41 -5.81
N CYS A 136 2.68 7.42 -5.88
CA CYS A 136 1.23 7.61 -5.87
C CYS A 136 0.77 8.25 -4.53
N ALA A 137 1.24 7.74 -3.39
CA ALA A 137 0.93 8.32 -2.08
C ALA A 137 1.43 9.76 -1.97
N LEU A 138 2.64 10.07 -2.45
CA LEU A 138 3.15 11.45 -2.51
C LEU A 138 2.29 12.35 -3.41
N GLY A 139 1.88 11.86 -4.57
CA GLY A 139 0.98 12.58 -5.49
C GLY A 139 -0.36 12.90 -4.83
N PHE A 140 -0.95 11.93 -4.14
CA PHE A 140 -2.18 12.11 -3.37
C PHE A 140 -1.99 13.15 -2.24
N ALA A 141 -0.93 13.05 -1.44
CA ALA A 141 -0.63 14.00 -0.37
C ALA A 141 -0.54 15.45 -0.90
N LYS A 142 0.14 15.65 -2.03
CA LYS A 142 0.24 16.97 -2.68
C LYS A 142 -1.11 17.48 -3.17
N SER A 143 -1.92 16.62 -3.80
CA SER A 143 -3.23 17.01 -4.34
C SER A 143 -4.25 17.36 -3.26
N THR A 144 -4.10 16.79 -2.04
CA THR A 144 -4.98 17.04 -0.89
C THR A 144 -4.44 18.11 0.08
N GLY A 145 -3.32 18.77 -0.30
CA GLY A 145 -2.74 19.86 0.50
C GLY A 145 -2.08 19.40 1.80
N CYS A 146 -1.60 18.16 1.87
CA CYS A 146 -0.83 17.71 3.03
C CYS A 146 0.51 18.47 3.11
N HIS A 147 0.88 18.86 4.32
CA HIS A 147 2.16 19.47 4.63
C HIS A 147 3.33 18.49 4.49
N ASN A 148 3.12 17.26 4.91
CA ASN A 148 4.14 16.21 4.89
C ASN A 148 3.53 14.82 4.69
N VAL A 149 4.41 13.83 4.47
CA VAL A 149 4.11 12.40 4.50
C VAL A 149 4.96 11.76 5.58
N THR A 150 4.35 10.97 6.46
CA THR A 150 5.04 10.27 7.55
C THR A 150 4.72 8.78 7.56
N LEU A 151 5.55 7.99 8.23
CA LEU A 151 5.32 6.57 8.49
C LEU A 151 6.17 6.11 9.69
N HIS A 152 5.86 4.92 10.20
CA HIS A 152 6.72 4.25 11.17
C HIS A 152 7.42 3.04 10.53
N VAL A 153 8.71 2.88 10.81
CA VAL A 153 9.49 1.71 10.40
C VAL A 153 10.02 1.02 11.64
N TRP A 154 9.75 -0.27 11.76
CA TRP A 154 10.35 -1.08 12.82
C TRP A 154 11.86 -1.17 12.64
N ASP A 155 12.63 -1.01 13.72
CA ASP A 155 14.08 -1.09 13.70
C ASP A 155 14.58 -2.45 13.18
N LYS A 156 13.81 -3.51 13.43
CA LYS A 156 14.06 -4.86 12.94
C LYS A 156 13.74 -5.06 11.44
N ASN A 157 13.31 -4.00 10.75
CA ASN A 157 13.08 -4.01 9.28
C ASN A 157 14.05 -3.06 8.56
N PRO A 158 15.36 -3.40 8.49
CA PRO A 158 16.34 -2.53 7.83
C PRO A 158 16.08 -2.34 6.32
N GLY A 159 15.42 -3.32 5.68
CA GLY A 159 15.05 -3.24 4.27
C GLY A 159 14.05 -2.12 3.99
N ALA A 160 13.00 -1.99 4.81
CA ALA A 160 12.04 -0.90 4.70
C ALA A 160 12.71 0.44 4.99
N ARG A 161 13.56 0.52 6.02
CA ARG A 161 14.31 1.74 6.34
C ARG A 161 15.16 2.21 5.17
N ALA A 162 15.94 1.32 4.58
CA ALA A 162 16.79 1.64 3.43
C ALA A 162 15.95 2.07 2.21
N PHE A 163 14.80 1.43 1.97
CA PHE A 163 13.87 1.81 0.92
C PHE A 163 13.39 3.25 1.09
N TYR A 164 12.85 3.62 2.27
CA TYR A 164 12.32 4.96 2.49
C TYR A 164 13.42 6.04 2.49
N GLN A 165 14.61 5.74 3.03
CA GLN A 165 15.77 6.65 2.91
C GLN A 165 16.15 6.90 1.44
N LYS A 166 16.15 5.86 0.60
CA LYS A 166 16.37 6.01 -0.86
C LYS A 166 15.27 6.83 -1.54
N MET A 167 14.05 6.82 -0.99
CA MET A 167 12.95 7.67 -1.48
C MET A 167 13.03 9.12 -0.96
N GLY A 168 14.06 9.49 -0.20
CA GLY A 168 14.29 10.84 0.31
C GLY A 168 13.67 11.13 1.67
N MET A 169 13.16 10.12 2.39
CA MET A 169 12.65 10.33 3.75
C MET A 169 13.78 10.42 4.77
N GLY A 170 13.69 11.42 5.66
CA GLY A 170 14.54 11.57 6.85
C GLY A 170 13.83 11.12 8.12
N VAL A 171 14.60 10.90 9.19
CA VAL A 171 14.03 10.60 10.51
C VAL A 171 13.43 11.88 11.09
N GLN A 172 12.15 11.84 11.46
CA GLN A 172 11.45 12.96 12.10
C GLN A 172 11.55 12.87 13.64
N GLN A 173 11.33 11.67 14.18
CA GLN A 173 11.38 11.39 15.62
C GLN A 173 11.83 9.95 15.85
N THR A 174 12.24 9.64 17.08
CA THR A 174 12.64 8.29 17.47
C THR A 174 11.83 7.87 18.70
N THR A 175 11.22 6.68 18.64
CA THR A 175 10.59 6.05 19.80
C THR A 175 11.63 5.19 20.50
N MET A 176 11.79 5.36 21.82
CA MET A 176 12.63 4.55 22.68
C MET A 176 11.78 3.60 23.50
N GLU A 177 12.26 2.39 23.75
CA GLU A 177 11.54 1.36 24.49
C GLU A 177 12.42 0.72 25.54
N VAL A 178 11.84 0.34 26.68
CA VAL A 178 12.40 -0.59 27.65
C VAL A 178 11.38 -1.69 27.90
N ILE A 179 11.80 -2.94 27.78
CA ILE A 179 10.95 -4.10 28.10
C ILE A 179 11.11 -4.40 29.60
N LEU A 180 9.96 -4.56 30.31
CA LEU A 180 9.90 -4.78 31.76
C LEU A 180 9.77 -6.26 32.08
#